data_13fe02cf674c76ca6c768386e1535307
#
_entry.id   13fe02cf674c76ca6c768386e1535307
#
_cell.length_a   1.000
_cell.length_b   1.000
_cell.length_c   1.000
_cell.angle_alpha   90.00
_cell.angle_beta   90.00
_cell.angle_gamma   90.00
#
_symmetry.space_group_name_H-M   'P 1'
#
loop_
_entity.id
_entity.type
_entity.pdbx_description
1 polymer ?
#
loop_
_entity_poly.entity_id
_entity_poly.type
_entity_poly.pdbx_seq_one_letter_code
_entity_poly.pdbx_strand_id
1 'polypeptide(L)'
;MTAYLDRRKFLVACGVTSVAAAAAGVGGELLISKRFRVNPSVVKLTPPVVKPRPLPKDTALNIPGLSPFYTPNAEFYRVDTSLIVPQVSPASWQLRIHGMVDNPMTITFDELMKLPMIEHDVTLTCVSEAVGGGYIGNARWQGTLLAPLLRKAGIQPGAQQIVMRDVNGMNLGVAVDPVMDGRASLLAVGMNGQPLPQAHGFPVRVAVPGLYGYVSACKWVVDMELTTFGAFNAYWVQRGWSQRAPIKTESRIDVPKAGSSLPAGRVTIAGVAWAQHRGIEAVEVNVDGSWYEAKLAGQDTIDTWRQWYYVWPATPGPHTLKVRATDKTGHPQTALVHGPEPNGATGYHTIAVTVA
;
A
#
# COMPACT_ATOMS: atom_id res chain seq x y z
N MET A 1 11.33 63.03 12.62
CA MET A 1 11.55 62.69 11.19
C MET A 1 11.25 61.20 11.01
N THR A 2 10.04 60.87 10.63
CA THR A 2 9.61 59.49 10.34
C THR A 2 9.84 59.23 8.85
N ALA A 3 10.80 58.35 8.56
CA ALA A 3 11.08 57.96 7.18
C ALA A 3 9.91 57.10 6.65
N TYR A 4 9.12 57.66 5.75
CA TYR A 4 8.13 56.92 4.97
C TYR A 4 8.88 55.98 4.02
N LEU A 5 8.82 54.67 4.31
CA LEU A 5 9.26 53.64 3.37
C LEU A 5 8.30 53.65 2.16
N ASP A 6 8.85 53.92 0.98
CA ASP A 6 8.14 53.88 -0.30
C ASP A 6 7.54 52.44 -0.46
N ARG A 7 6.24 52.36 -0.71
CA ARG A 7 5.48 51.11 -0.89
C ARG A 7 6.17 50.12 -1.85
N ARG A 8 6.80 50.65 -2.87
CA ARG A 8 7.50 49.86 -3.88
C ARG A 8 8.77 49.22 -3.31
N LYS A 9 9.53 49.94 -2.49
CA LYS A 9 10.73 49.44 -1.78
C LYS A 9 10.35 48.42 -0.70
N PHE A 10 9.23 48.63 -0.02
CA PHE A 10 8.70 47.67 0.96
C PHE A 10 8.28 46.36 0.30
N LEU A 11 7.55 46.38 -0.81
CA LEU A 11 7.15 45.16 -1.55
C LEU A 11 8.34 44.44 -2.15
N VAL A 12 9.35 45.14 -2.65
CA VAL A 12 10.58 44.53 -3.14
C VAL A 12 11.37 43.90 -1.99
N ALA A 13 11.47 44.54 -0.84
CA ALA A 13 12.14 43.96 0.34
C ALA A 13 11.41 42.74 0.88
N CYS A 14 10.07 42.73 0.93
CA CYS A 14 9.29 41.58 1.30
C CYS A 14 9.43 40.41 0.28
N GLY A 15 9.45 40.71 -1.01
CA GLY A 15 9.70 39.72 -2.06
C GLY A 15 11.09 39.09 -1.96
N VAL A 16 12.13 39.88 -1.78
CA VAL A 16 13.52 39.40 -1.64
C VAL A 16 13.71 38.57 -0.37
N THR A 17 13.14 39.02 0.77
CA THR A 17 13.20 38.27 2.03
C THR A 17 12.43 36.95 1.94
N SER A 18 11.29 36.90 1.26
CA SER A 18 10.52 35.66 1.07
C SER A 18 11.25 34.66 0.19
N VAL A 19 11.89 35.10 -0.90
CA VAL A 19 12.71 34.24 -1.78
C VAL A 19 13.98 33.77 -1.05
N ALA A 20 14.63 34.64 -0.28
CA ALA A 20 15.82 34.26 0.51
C ALA A 20 15.45 33.27 1.63
N ALA A 21 14.32 33.43 2.30
CA ALA A 21 13.82 32.50 3.31
C ALA A 21 13.45 31.14 2.70
N ALA A 22 12.79 31.11 1.53
CA ALA A 22 12.50 29.90 0.80
C ALA A 22 13.76 29.20 0.31
N ALA A 23 14.73 29.94 -0.22
CA ALA A 23 16.03 29.39 -0.66
C ALA A 23 16.88 28.87 0.52
N ALA A 24 16.86 29.56 1.67
CA ALA A 24 17.55 29.12 2.89
C ALA A 24 16.85 27.89 3.50
N GLY A 25 15.50 27.82 3.46
CA GLY A 25 14.73 26.65 3.87
C GLY A 25 15.04 25.45 3.02
N VAL A 26 14.95 25.55 1.70
CA VAL A 26 15.24 24.45 0.76
C VAL A 26 16.73 24.09 0.77
N GLY A 27 17.64 25.07 0.82
CA GLY A 27 19.07 24.82 0.90
C GLY A 27 19.50 24.21 2.23
N GLY A 28 18.93 24.66 3.35
CA GLY A 28 19.14 24.09 4.68
C GLY A 28 18.62 22.66 4.77
N GLU A 29 17.45 22.41 4.22
CA GLU A 29 16.82 21.07 4.14
C GLU A 29 17.66 20.10 3.30
N LEU A 30 18.16 20.53 2.13
CA LEU A 30 19.06 19.74 1.28
C LEU A 30 20.39 19.42 1.94
N LEU A 31 20.97 20.36 2.72
CA LEU A 31 22.21 20.15 3.44
C LEU A 31 22.03 19.23 4.65
N ILE A 32 20.95 19.41 5.41
CA ILE A 32 20.60 18.54 6.55
C ILE A 32 20.26 17.14 6.05
N SER A 33 19.44 17.01 4.99
CA SER A 33 19.06 15.73 4.44
C SER A 33 20.26 14.94 3.87
N LYS A 34 21.25 15.60 3.29
CA LYS A 34 22.49 14.96 2.83
C LYS A 34 23.39 14.50 3.97
N ARG A 35 23.46 15.26 5.07
CA ARG A 35 24.37 14.98 6.20
C ARG A 35 23.86 13.88 7.13
N PHE A 36 22.53 13.66 7.18
CA PHE A 36 21.89 12.66 8.05
C PHE A 36 21.21 11.53 7.27
N ARG A 37 21.53 11.37 6.00
CA ARG A 37 20.91 10.34 5.16
C ARG A 37 21.32 8.96 5.63
N VAL A 38 20.41 8.23 6.24
CA VAL A 38 20.61 6.81 6.55
C VAL A 38 20.53 6.01 5.25
N ASN A 39 21.57 5.23 4.95
CA ASN A 39 21.58 4.38 3.77
C ASN A 39 20.95 3.01 4.11
N PRO A 40 19.81 2.61 3.50
CA PRO A 40 19.21 1.31 3.75
C PRO A 40 20.15 0.13 3.51
N SER A 41 21.13 0.24 2.61
CA SER A 41 22.07 -0.85 2.28
C SER A 41 22.99 -1.26 3.43
N VAL A 42 23.04 -0.52 4.55
CA VAL A 42 23.74 -0.94 5.76
C VAL A 42 23.07 -2.16 6.43
N VAL A 43 21.79 -2.37 6.16
CA VAL A 43 21.06 -3.53 6.67
C VAL A 43 21.28 -4.73 5.76
N LYS A 44 21.79 -5.81 6.31
CA LYS A 44 21.83 -7.11 5.64
C LYS A 44 20.60 -7.90 6.05
N LEU A 45 19.78 -8.27 5.08
CA LEU A 45 18.59 -9.08 5.35
C LEU A 45 19.01 -10.47 5.83
N THR A 46 18.40 -10.91 6.94
CA THR A 46 18.58 -12.29 7.42
C THR A 46 17.84 -13.24 6.48
N PRO A 47 18.46 -14.34 6.02
CA PRO A 47 17.75 -15.31 5.19
C PRO A 47 16.46 -15.80 5.85
N PRO A 48 15.37 -15.97 5.08
CA PRO A 48 14.13 -16.46 5.65
C PRO A 48 14.27 -17.90 6.15
N VAL A 49 13.61 -18.23 7.27
CA VAL A 49 13.66 -19.60 7.87
C VAL A 49 12.99 -20.65 6.99
N VAL A 50 12.08 -20.23 6.12
CA VAL A 50 11.46 -21.06 5.09
C VAL A 50 11.73 -20.42 3.74
N LYS A 51 12.30 -21.19 2.81
CA LYS A 51 12.49 -20.67 1.45
C LYS A 51 11.15 -20.27 0.85
N PRO A 52 11.06 -19.08 0.24
CA PRO A 52 9.85 -18.67 -0.42
C PRO A 52 9.50 -19.66 -1.53
N ARG A 53 8.22 -19.93 -1.70
CA ARG A 53 7.78 -20.75 -2.83
C ARG A 53 8.15 -20.03 -4.13
N PRO A 54 8.66 -20.75 -5.14
CA PRO A 54 8.80 -20.16 -6.46
C PRO A 54 7.41 -19.74 -6.96
N LEU A 55 7.33 -18.64 -7.69
CA LEU A 55 6.07 -18.25 -8.33
C LEU A 55 5.56 -19.41 -9.20
N PRO A 56 4.27 -19.75 -9.11
CA PRO A 56 3.65 -20.68 -10.04
C PRO A 56 3.88 -20.23 -11.49
N LYS A 57 3.94 -21.19 -12.40
CA LYS A 57 4.01 -20.88 -13.84
C LYS A 57 2.84 -19.98 -14.22
N ASP A 58 3.07 -19.08 -15.13
CA ASP A 58 2.08 -18.15 -15.69
C ASP A 58 1.44 -17.16 -14.67
N THR A 59 2.02 -16.99 -13.48
CA THR A 59 1.57 -15.97 -12.53
C THR A 59 1.89 -14.56 -13.04
N ALA A 60 3.04 -14.38 -13.70
CA ALA A 60 3.45 -13.13 -14.31
C ALA A 60 3.30 -13.22 -15.84
N LEU A 61 2.30 -12.52 -16.37
CA LEU A 61 2.04 -12.47 -17.81
C LEU A 61 3.00 -11.49 -18.50
N ASN A 62 3.55 -11.89 -19.64
CA ASN A 62 4.38 -10.99 -20.44
C ASN A 62 3.52 -10.27 -21.50
N ILE A 63 2.75 -9.28 -21.05
CA ILE A 63 1.90 -8.44 -21.92
C ILE A 63 2.40 -7.00 -21.80
N PRO A 64 2.83 -6.36 -22.92
CA PRO A 64 3.30 -4.98 -22.90
C PRO A 64 2.26 -4.02 -22.30
N GLY A 65 2.65 -3.19 -21.34
CA GLY A 65 1.78 -2.23 -20.68
C GLY A 65 0.93 -2.76 -19.53
N LEU A 66 0.92 -4.07 -19.30
CA LEU A 66 0.34 -4.68 -18.09
C LEU A 66 1.20 -4.37 -16.87
N SER A 67 0.58 -4.08 -15.73
CA SER A 67 1.29 -3.96 -14.45
C SER A 67 2.08 -5.23 -14.16
N PRO A 68 3.40 -5.13 -13.85
CA PRO A 68 4.21 -6.31 -13.55
C PRO A 68 3.69 -6.98 -12.27
N PHE A 69 3.86 -8.31 -12.15
CA PHE A 69 3.38 -9.03 -10.95
C PHE A 69 3.97 -8.45 -9.66
N TYR A 70 5.29 -8.23 -9.62
CA TYR A 70 5.93 -7.43 -8.57
C TYR A 70 6.12 -6.01 -9.06
N THR A 71 5.55 -5.06 -8.34
CA THR A 71 5.77 -3.63 -8.57
C THR A 71 7.20 -3.26 -8.16
N PRO A 72 8.02 -2.68 -9.05
CA PRO A 72 9.36 -2.23 -8.69
C PRO A 72 9.33 -1.26 -7.50
N ASN A 73 10.32 -1.32 -6.62
CA ASN A 73 10.35 -0.49 -5.41
C ASN A 73 10.24 1.02 -5.70
N ALA A 74 10.80 1.48 -6.82
CA ALA A 74 10.74 2.88 -7.25
C ALA A 74 9.37 3.31 -7.79
N GLU A 75 8.55 2.36 -8.23
CA GLU A 75 7.23 2.58 -8.83
C GLU A 75 6.10 2.25 -7.84
N PHE A 76 6.44 1.66 -6.69
CA PHE A 76 5.44 1.33 -5.69
C PHE A 76 4.83 2.61 -5.11
N TYR A 77 3.50 2.67 -5.07
CA TYR A 77 2.80 3.88 -4.66
C TYR A 77 3.22 4.34 -3.26
N ARG A 78 3.23 5.64 -3.07
CA ARG A 78 3.52 6.28 -1.79
C ARG A 78 2.37 7.17 -1.35
N VAL A 79 1.82 6.88 -0.18
CA VAL A 79 0.86 7.72 0.54
C VAL A 79 1.27 7.75 2.00
N ASP A 80 1.50 8.91 2.54
CA ASP A 80 1.79 9.16 3.96
C ASP A 80 1.53 10.62 4.32
N THR A 81 1.55 10.95 5.61
CA THR A 81 1.36 12.30 6.13
C THR A 81 2.67 13.03 6.35
N SER A 82 3.82 12.37 6.15
CA SER A 82 5.13 12.96 6.35
C SER A 82 5.55 13.82 5.16
N LEU A 83 5.69 15.13 5.37
CA LEU A 83 6.23 16.04 4.35
C LEU A 83 7.68 15.68 3.98
N ILE A 84 8.46 15.27 4.97
CA ILE A 84 9.85 14.83 4.81
C ILE A 84 9.92 13.35 5.18
N VAL A 85 10.57 12.55 4.34
CA VAL A 85 10.78 11.11 4.63
C VAL A 85 11.65 10.96 5.88
N PRO A 86 11.14 10.31 6.95
CA PRO A 86 11.91 10.08 8.17
C PRO A 86 13.21 9.34 7.91
N GLN A 87 14.28 9.78 8.58
CA GLN A 87 15.59 9.18 8.51
C GLN A 87 15.86 8.43 9.83
N VAL A 88 15.42 7.18 9.90
CA VAL A 88 15.49 6.37 11.13
C VAL A 88 16.70 5.45 11.07
N SER A 89 17.62 5.62 12.04
CA SER A 89 18.76 4.73 12.16
C SER A 89 18.35 3.38 12.76
N PRO A 90 18.74 2.24 12.16
CA PRO A 90 18.52 0.93 12.78
C PRO A 90 19.11 0.82 14.18
N ALA A 91 20.29 1.44 14.41
CA ALA A 91 20.96 1.40 15.72
C ALA A 91 20.19 2.08 16.85
N SER A 92 19.30 3.02 16.53
CA SER A 92 18.46 3.72 17.52
C SER A 92 16.99 3.29 17.47
N TRP A 93 16.60 2.47 16.48
CA TRP A 93 15.24 2.03 16.34
C TRP A 93 14.83 1.05 17.44
N GLN A 94 13.67 1.28 18.02
CA GLN A 94 13.03 0.39 18.97
C GLN A 94 11.53 0.37 18.73
N LEU A 95 10.89 -0.76 18.99
CA LEU A 95 9.46 -0.92 18.99
C LEU A 95 8.98 -1.25 20.41
N ARG A 96 8.13 -0.42 20.96
CA ARG A 96 7.44 -0.66 22.22
C ARG A 96 6.08 -1.31 21.98
N ILE A 97 5.78 -2.40 22.69
CA ILE A 97 4.47 -3.08 22.70
C ILE A 97 3.93 -2.97 24.13
N HIS A 98 2.75 -2.36 24.28
CA HIS A 98 2.17 -2.07 25.61
C HIS A 98 0.65 -1.91 25.55
N GLY A 99 0.03 -1.38 26.63
CA GLY A 99 -1.41 -1.23 26.78
C GLY A 99 -2.03 -2.49 27.35
N MET A 100 -3.08 -3.02 26.74
CA MET A 100 -3.78 -4.23 27.19
C MET A 100 -2.97 -5.51 26.88
N VAL A 101 -1.79 -5.62 27.51
CA VAL A 101 -0.90 -6.78 27.47
C VAL A 101 -0.42 -7.14 28.88
N ASP A 102 -0.13 -8.40 29.13
CA ASP A 102 0.36 -8.86 30.46
C ASP A 102 1.84 -8.51 30.66
N ASN A 103 2.63 -8.55 29.57
CA ASN A 103 4.09 -8.35 29.56
C ASN A 103 4.46 -7.24 28.57
N PRO A 104 4.36 -5.96 28.93
CA PRO A 104 4.86 -4.89 28.10
C PRO A 104 6.32 -5.11 27.75
N MET A 105 6.70 -4.88 26.48
CA MET A 105 8.03 -5.17 26.01
C MET A 105 8.54 -4.12 25.01
N THR A 106 9.85 -3.98 24.94
CA THR A 106 10.54 -3.19 23.92
C THR A 106 11.50 -4.10 23.20
N ILE A 107 11.55 -4.03 21.87
CA ILE A 107 12.50 -4.75 21.06
C ILE A 107 13.35 -3.77 20.23
N THR A 108 14.65 -3.99 20.21
CA THR A 108 15.60 -3.27 19.35
C THR A 108 15.59 -3.84 17.94
N PHE A 109 16.20 -3.11 16.98
CA PHE A 109 16.35 -3.62 15.62
C PHE A 109 17.19 -4.91 15.58
N ASP A 110 18.26 -4.99 16.36
CA ASP A 110 19.13 -6.18 16.43
C ASP A 110 18.39 -7.40 17.00
N GLU A 111 17.50 -7.20 17.98
CA GLU A 111 16.65 -8.27 18.50
C GLU A 111 15.60 -8.70 17.47
N LEU A 112 14.99 -7.74 16.77
CA LEU A 112 14.06 -8.01 15.66
C LEU A 112 14.71 -8.87 14.58
N MET A 113 15.96 -8.53 14.18
CA MET A 113 16.68 -9.25 13.12
C MET A 113 17.12 -10.67 13.51
N LYS A 114 17.06 -11.02 14.80
CA LYS A 114 17.29 -12.39 15.31
C LYS A 114 16.04 -13.26 15.32
N LEU A 115 14.86 -12.67 15.12
CA LEU A 115 13.62 -13.43 15.05
C LEU A 115 13.50 -14.20 13.73
N PRO A 116 12.68 -15.26 13.69
CA PRO A 116 12.41 -16.00 12.46
C PRO A 116 11.87 -15.07 11.38
N MET A 117 12.63 -14.88 10.30
CA MET A 117 12.22 -14.11 9.14
C MET A 117 11.50 -14.99 8.13
N ILE A 118 10.45 -14.48 7.51
CA ILE A 118 9.77 -15.09 6.38
C ILE A 118 9.68 -14.11 5.23
N GLU A 119 9.42 -14.64 4.04
CA GLU A 119 8.99 -13.82 2.89
C GLU A 119 7.53 -14.16 2.58
N HIS A 120 6.74 -13.13 2.29
CA HIS A 120 5.35 -13.26 1.89
C HIS A 120 4.97 -12.21 0.87
N ASP A 121 4.26 -12.62 -0.17
CA ASP A 121 3.83 -11.74 -1.25
C ASP A 121 2.48 -11.12 -0.87
N VAL A 122 2.43 -9.80 -0.81
CA VAL A 122 1.23 -9.04 -0.42
C VAL A 122 1.03 -7.85 -1.34
N THR A 123 -0.18 -7.73 -1.84
CA THR A 123 -0.65 -6.51 -2.49
C THR A 123 -1.18 -5.55 -1.44
N LEU A 124 -0.58 -4.37 -1.34
CA LEU A 124 -1.09 -3.27 -0.52
C LEU A 124 -1.92 -2.33 -1.37
N THR A 125 -3.01 -1.83 -0.79
CA THR A 125 -3.93 -0.89 -1.45
C THR A 125 -4.22 0.27 -0.50
N CYS A 126 -4.16 1.50 -1.01
CA CYS A 126 -4.62 2.68 -0.28
C CYS A 126 -6.16 2.72 -0.30
N VAL A 127 -6.79 3.20 0.77
CA VAL A 127 -8.24 3.44 0.78
C VAL A 127 -8.66 4.52 -0.21
N SER A 128 -7.75 5.44 -0.54
CA SER A 128 -7.96 6.49 -1.55
C SER A 128 -7.81 5.99 -2.99
N GLU A 129 -7.62 4.68 -3.19
CA GLU A 129 -7.64 4.09 -4.54
C GLU A 129 -9.00 4.37 -5.18
N ALA A 130 -8.97 5.14 -6.26
CA ALA A 130 -10.16 5.30 -7.10
C ALA A 130 -10.29 4.07 -8.01
N VAL A 131 -11.52 3.77 -8.47
CA VAL A 131 -11.71 2.72 -9.47
C VAL A 131 -10.87 3.00 -10.70
N GLY A 132 -9.96 2.08 -11.05
CA GLY A 132 -8.99 2.27 -12.14
C GLY A 132 -7.75 3.09 -11.78
N GLY A 133 -7.56 3.44 -10.50
CA GLY A 133 -6.43 4.24 -10.03
C GLY A 133 -5.11 3.48 -9.90
N GLY A 134 -4.11 4.14 -9.30
CA GLY A 134 -2.73 3.65 -9.19
C GLY A 134 -2.19 3.52 -7.77
N TYR A 135 -3.04 3.64 -6.73
CA TYR A 135 -2.61 3.51 -5.33
C TYR A 135 -2.67 2.06 -4.84
N ILE A 136 -2.17 1.15 -5.66
CA ILE A 136 -2.07 -0.29 -5.39
C ILE A 136 -0.74 -0.80 -5.91
N GLY A 137 -0.14 -1.76 -5.21
CA GLY A 137 1.10 -2.40 -5.64
C GLY A 137 1.29 -3.75 -4.96
N ASN A 138 1.90 -4.70 -5.68
CA ASN A 138 2.25 -6.01 -5.16
C ASN A 138 3.76 -6.12 -4.95
N ALA A 139 4.18 -6.64 -3.81
CA ALA A 139 5.59 -6.83 -3.50
C ALA A 139 5.81 -8.08 -2.64
N ARG A 140 7.01 -8.62 -2.71
CA ARG A 140 7.52 -9.61 -1.76
C ARG A 140 8.08 -8.90 -0.55
N TRP A 141 7.41 -9.09 0.59
CA TRP A 141 7.82 -8.50 1.86
C TRP A 141 8.58 -9.52 2.68
N GLN A 142 9.70 -9.09 3.26
CA GLN A 142 10.47 -9.90 4.20
C GLN A 142 10.39 -9.30 5.60
N GLY A 143 10.10 -10.15 6.58
CA GLY A 143 9.95 -9.70 7.97
C GLY A 143 9.64 -10.85 8.92
N THR A 144 9.40 -10.49 10.18
CA THR A 144 8.92 -11.45 11.18
C THR A 144 7.41 -11.35 11.33
N LEU A 145 6.76 -12.46 11.69
CA LEU A 145 5.34 -12.46 12.00
C LEU A 145 5.04 -11.66 13.26
N LEU A 146 4.03 -10.80 13.19
CA LEU A 146 3.61 -9.96 14.32
C LEU A 146 2.87 -10.78 15.40
N ALA A 147 2.04 -11.74 15.01
CA ALA A 147 1.24 -12.53 15.94
C ALA A 147 2.05 -13.26 17.05
N PRO A 148 3.21 -13.89 16.77
CA PRO A 148 4.03 -14.49 17.85
C PRO A 148 4.55 -13.46 18.86
N LEU A 149 4.91 -12.26 18.42
CA LEU A 149 5.34 -11.18 19.33
C LEU A 149 4.20 -10.74 20.24
N LEU A 150 3.00 -10.57 19.70
CA LEU A 150 1.82 -10.19 20.46
C LEU A 150 1.40 -11.30 21.45
N ARG A 151 1.53 -12.59 21.06
CA ARG A 151 1.32 -13.71 22.01
C ARG A 151 2.34 -13.68 23.14
N LYS A 152 3.61 -13.36 22.85
CA LYS A 152 4.63 -13.21 23.89
C LYS A 152 4.36 -12.05 24.84
N ALA A 153 3.82 -10.95 24.31
CA ALA A 153 3.36 -9.82 25.14
C ALA A 153 2.13 -10.19 26.01
N GLY A 154 1.37 -11.24 25.64
CA GLY A 154 0.18 -11.68 26.38
C GLY A 154 -0.98 -10.72 26.18
N ILE A 155 -1.69 -10.83 25.04
CA ILE A 155 -2.86 -9.99 24.74
C ILE A 155 -3.95 -10.24 25.79
N GLN A 156 -4.36 -9.19 26.50
CA GLN A 156 -5.42 -9.28 27.50
C GLN A 156 -6.81 -9.44 26.86
N PRO A 157 -7.71 -10.18 27.50
CA PRO A 157 -9.10 -10.28 27.06
C PRO A 157 -9.75 -8.89 26.88
N GLY A 158 -10.46 -8.71 25.78
CA GLY A 158 -11.13 -7.44 25.46
C GLY A 158 -10.28 -6.44 24.69
N ALA A 159 -9.00 -6.69 24.44
CA ALA A 159 -8.23 -5.91 23.49
C ALA A 159 -8.80 -6.07 22.07
N GLN A 160 -9.18 -4.96 21.44
CA GLN A 160 -9.86 -4.95 20.14
C GLN A 160 -9.02 -4.33 19.03
N GLN A 161 -8.10 -3.44 19.41
CA GLN A 161 -7.34 -2.60 18.50
C GLN A 161 -5.86 -2.55 18.89
N ILE A 162 -5.00 -2.51 17.90
CA ILE A 162 -3.58 -2.19 18.03
C ILE A 162 -3.39 -0.80 17.42
N VAL A 163 -3.12 0.19 18.25
CA VAL A 163 -2.75 1.53 17.81
C VAL A 163 -1.25 1.56 17.54
N MET A 164 -0.88 1.70 16.30
CA MET A 164 0.51 1.79 15.85
C MET A 164 0.90 3.25 15.64
N ARG A 165 2.07 3.66 16.13
CA ARG A 165 2.58 5.03 15.93
C ARG A 165 3.92 4.99 15.21
N ASP A 166 4.09 5.89 14.26
CA ASP A 166 5.37 6.12 13.60
C ASP A 166 6.28 7.06 14.43
N VAL A 167 7.50 7.26 13.96
CA VAL A 167 8.50 8.13 14.62
C VAL A 167 8.08 9.60 14.74
N ASN A 168 7.08 10.05 13.98
CA ASN A 168 6.54 11.40 14.03
C ASN A 168 5.24 11.49 14.84
N GLY A 169 4.78 10.37 15.42
CA GLY A 169 3.55 10.30 16.20
C GLY A 169 2.26 10.11 15.40
N MET A 170 2.36 9.97 14.06
CA MET A 170 1.21 9.59 13.24
C MET A 170 0.72 8.21 13.67
N ASN A 171 -0.60 8.08 13.89
CA ASN A 171 -1.16 6.85 14.41
C ASN A 171 -2.17 6.20 13.45
N LEU A 172 -2.13 4.89 13.40
CA LEU A 172 -3.03 4.01 12.67
C LEU A 172 -3.59 2.98 13.64
N GLY A 173 -4.84 2.58 13.46
CA GLY A 173 -5.49 1.57 14.32
C GLY A 173 -5.88 0.34 13.50
N VAL A 174 -5.31 -0.83 13.81
CA VAL A 174 -5.71 -2.10 13.22
C VAL A 174 -6.47 -2.96 14.23
N ALA A 175 -7.52 -3.66 13.79
CA ALA A 175 -8.20 -4.62 14.63
C ALA A 175 -7.26 -5.76 15.05
N VAL A 176 -7.40 -6.29 16.26
CA VAL A 176 -6.59 -7.42 16.76
C VAL A 176 -6.89 -8.69 15.97
N ASP A 177 -8.19 -8.96 15.69
CA ASP A 177 -8.63 -10.19 15.02
C ASP A 177 -7.84 -10.52 13.75
N PRO A 178 -7.72 -9.63 12.73
CA PRO A 178 -7.00 -9.97 11.49
C PRO A 178 -5.49 -10.08 11.68
N VAL A 179 -4.93 -9.55 12.76
CA VAL A 179 -3.51 -9.75 13.06
C VAL A 179 -3.26 -11.13 13.67
N MET A 180 -4.27 -11.70 14.35
CA MET A 180 -4.16 -12.93 15.11
C MET A 180 -4.82 -14.14 14.45
N ASP A 181 -5.52 -14.00 13.31
CA ASP A 181 -6.28 -15.05 12.63
C ASP A 181 -5.42 -16.03 11.81
N GLY A 182 -4.10 -15.85 11.81
CA GLY A 182 -3.17 -16.73 11.11
C GLY A 182 -2.66 -16.20 9.76
N ARG A 183 -3.18 -15.05 9.28
CA ARG A 183 -2.58 -14.40 8.10
C ARG A 183 -1.16 -13.91 8.39
N ALA A 184 -0.36 -13.77 7.34
CA ALA A 184 1.02 -13.33 7.44
C ALA A 184 1.13 -11.81 7.72
N SER A 185 0.66 -11.36 8.90
CA SER A 185 0.87 -10.01 9.38
C SER A 185 2.34 -9.80 9.75
N LEU A 186 3.04 -8.89 9.10
CA LEU A 186 4.49 -8.74 9.19
C LEU A 186 4.92 -7.45 9.87
N LEU A 187 6.00 -7.53 10.67
CA LEU A 187 6.97 -6.47 10.86
C LEU A 187 8.01 -6.62 9.76
N ALA A 188 7.81 -5.91 8.66
CA ALA A 188 8.64 -6.03 7.47
C ALA A 188 9.89 -5.16 7.57
N VAL A 189 11.03 -5.72 7.17
CA VAL A 189 12.36 -5.08 7.09
C VAL A 189 12.91 -5.06 5.67
N GLY A 190 12.30 -5.84 4.76
CA GLY A 190 12.70 -5.96 3.36
C GLY A 190 11.52 -5.93 2.39
N MET A 191 11.81 -5.54 1.14
CA MET A 191 10.86 -5.43 0.04
C MET A 191 11.54 -5.81 -1.26
N ASN A 192 10.98 -6.79 -1.99
CA ASN A 192 11.51 -7.29 -3.26
C ASN A 192 13.00 -7.70 -3.19
N GLY A 193 13.40 -8.43 -2.12
CA GLY A 193 14.75 -8.92 -1.93
C GLY A 193 15.79 -7.87 -1.52
N GLN A 194 15.36 -6.65 -1.19
CA GLN A 194 16.22 -5.56 -0.73
C GLN A 194 15.73 -5.02 0.63
N PRO A 195 16.60 -4.38 1.45
CA PRO A 195 16.11 -3.63 2.60
C PRO A 195 15.05 -2.63 2.19
N LEU A 196 14.09 -2.36 3.09
CA LEU A 196 13.03 -1.39 2.81
C LEU A 196 13.63 -0.07 2.30
N PRO A 197 13.11 0.49 1.19
CA PRO A 197 13.41 1.88 0.85
C PRO A 197 12.93 2.83 1.96
N GLN A 198 13.63 3.94 2.18
CA GLN A 198 13.27 4.90 3.22
C GLN A 198 11.82 5.39 3.07
N ALA A 199 11.40 5.73 1.85
CA ALA A 199 10.04 6.17 1.55
C ALA A 199 8.97 5.10 1.82
N HIS A 200 9.37 3.84 1.93
CA HIS A 200 8.47 2.72 2.21
C HIS A 200 8.57 2.20 3.65
N GLY A 201 9.22 2.95 4.56
CA GLY A 201 9.14 2.69 6.00
C GLY A 201 10.40 2.09 6.62
N PHE A 202 11.59 2.27 6.01
CA PHE A 202 12.87 1.84 6.61
C PHE A 202 13.06 2.41 8.03
N PRO A 203 13.51 1.63 9.04
CA PRO A 203 13.98 0.25 8.93
C PRO A 203 12.85 -0.79 9.07
N VAL A 204 11.68 -0.42 9.59
CA VAL A 204 10.58 -1.36 9.87
C VAL A 204 9.23 -0.73 9.54
N ARG A 205 8.41 -1.51 8.87
CA ARG A 205 6.99 -1.19 8.66
C ARG A 205 6.09 -2.37 9.02
N VAL A 206 4.82 -2.08 9.25
CA VAL A 206 3.78 -3.11 9.34
C VAL A 206 3.20 -3.38 7.95
N ALA A 207 2.84 -4.63 7.69
CA ALA A 207 2.03 -5.03 6.56
C ALA A 207 1.05 -6.14 7.00
N VAL A 208 -0.25 -5.82 7.02
CA VAL A 208 -1.32 -6.78 7.34
C VAL A 208 -2.13 -7.04 6.07
N PRO A 209 -2.11 -8.26 5.50
CA PRO A 209 -2.86 -8.57 4.29
C PRO A 209 -4.38 -8.36 4.46
N GLY A 210 -5.06 -7.97 3.37
CA GLY A 210 -6.52 -7.90 3.33
C GLY A 210 -7.16 -6.63 3.89
N LEU A 211 -6.36 -5.69 4.40
CA LEU A 211 -6.83 -4.41 4.95
C LEU A 211 -6.20 -3.23 4.20
N TYR A 212 -6.99 -2.16 4.02
CA TYR A 212 -6.48 -0.92 3.45
C TYR A 212 -5.35 -0.32 4.30
N GLY A 213 -4.35 0.28 3.63
CA GLY A 213 -3.10 0.70 4.22
C GLY A 213 -3.20 1.69 5.39
N TYR A 214 -4.29 2.47 5.48
CA TYR A 214 -4.47 3.44 6.57
C TYR A 214 -4.77 2.81 7.94
N VAL A 215 -5.05 1.51 7.99
CA VAL A 215 -5.15 0.74 9.24
C VAL A 215 -4.07 -0.34 9.34
N SER A 216 -3.47 -0.78 8.22
CA SER A 216 -2.69 -2.02 8.15
C SER A 216 -1.20 -1.83 7.85
N ALA A 217 -0.76 -0.63 7.45
CA ALA A 217 0.53 -0.47 6.80
C ALA A 217 1.37 0.68 7.38
N CYS A 218 1.48 0.73 8.73
CA CYS A 218 2.26 1.73 9.44
C CYS A 218 3.72 1.67 9.04
N LYS A 219 4.23 2.76 8.44
CA LYS A 219 5.64 2.95 8.08
C LYS A 219 6.40 3.54 9.27
N TRP A 220 7.70 3.26 9.38
CA TRP A 220 8.55 3.78 10.46
C TRP A 220 7.99 3.55 11.86
N VAL A 221 7.35 2.40 12.08
CA VAL A 221 6.65 2.06 13.33
C VAL A 221 7.61 1.95 14.50
N VAL A 222 7.26 2.56 15.64
CA VAL A 222 8.06 2.54 16.88
C VAL A 222 7.23 2.24 18.13
N ASP A 223 5.89 2.24 18.01
CA ASP A 223 5.00 2.02 19.16
C ASP A 223 3.76 1.23 18.74
N MET A 224 3.35 0.28 19.56
CA MET A 224 2.12 -0.51 19.43
C MET A 224 1.41 -0.57 20.77
N GLU A 225 0.26 0.05 20.87
CA GLU A 225 -0.60 0.06 22.05
C GLU A 225 -1.83 -0.80 21.80
N LEU A 226 -2.01 -1.86 22.57
CA LEU A 226 -3.23 -2.64 22.55
C LEU A 226 -4.30 -1.94 23.40
N THR A 227 -5.50 -1.77 22.83
CA THR A 227 -6.59 -1.03 23.46
C THR A 227 -7.94 -1.45 22.88
N THR A 228 -9.02 -0.74 23.24
CA THR A 228 -10.34 -0.94 22.65
C THR A 228 -10.68 0.13 21.63
N PHE A 229 -11.60 -0.15 20.71
CA PHE A 229 -12.10 0.86 19.77
C PHE A 229 -12.81 2.03 20.47
N GLY A 230 -13.41 1.78 21.62
CA GLY A 230 -14.07 2.84 22.40
C GLY A 230 -13.09 3.77 23.15
N ALA A 231 -11.89 3.28 23.48
CA ALA A 231 -10.89 4.06 24.21
C ALA A 231 -10.05 4.96 23.31
N PHE A 232 -9.86 4.60 22.05
CA PHE A 232 -9.01 5.36 21.13
C PHE A 232 -9.52 5.33 19.68
N ASN A 233 -9.68 6.53 19.10
CA ASN A 233 -9.93 6.71 17.67
C ASN A 233 -8.64 7.11 16.96
N ALA A 234 -8.18 6.29 16.03
CA ALA A 234 -7.00 6.58 15.23
C ALA A 234 -7.23 7.80 14.31
N TYR A 235 -6.14 8.39 13.84
CA TYR A 235 -6.10 9.65 13.10
C TYR A 235 -7.15 9.75 11.97
N TRP A 236 -7.28 8.71 11.15
CA TRP A 236 -8.22 8.70 10.02
C TRP A 236 -9.65 8.42 10.46
N VAL A 237 -9.86 7.66 11.54
CA VAL A 237 -11.19 7.43 12.11
C VAL A 237 -11.82 8.73 12.61
N GLN A 238 -11.02 9.59 13.26
CA GLN A 238 -11.47 10.94 13.68
C GLN A 238 -11.86 11.84 12.48
N ARG A 239 -11.49 11.45 11.25
CA ARG A 239 -11.80 12.15 10.00
C ARG A 239 -12.86 11.47 9.16
N GLY A 240 -13.64 10.56 9.76
CA GLY A 240 -14.79 9.93 9.12
C GLY A 240 -14.49 8.61 8.41
N TRP A 241 -13.23 8.13 8.40
CA TRP A 241 -12.90 6.83 7.83
C TRP A 241 -13.28 5.67 8.77
N SER A 242 -13.62 4.53 8.20
CA SER A 242 -14.05 3.36 8.97
C SER A 242 -12.93 2.80 9.86
N GLN A 243 -13.29 2.32 11.06
CA GLN A 243 -12.35 1.66 11.97
C GLN A 243 -11.86 0.29 11.44
N ARG A 244 -12.74 -0.44 10.74
CA ARG A 244 -12.43 -1.69 10.06
C ARG A 244 -12.43 -1.42 8.57
N ALA A 245 -11.39 -1.85 7.89
CA ALA A 245 -11.13 -1.46 6.52
C ALA A 245 -10.71 -2.66 5.65
N PRO A 246 -11.57 -3.69 5.51
CA PRO A 246 -11.29 -4.79 4.60
C PRO A 246 -11.26 -4.26 3.16
N ILE A 247 -10.27 -4.71 2.39
CA ILE A 247 -10.14 -4.34 0.99
C ILE A 247 -11.31 -4.94 0.20
N LYS A 248 -11.94 -4.11 -0.63
CA LYS A 248 -13.03 -4.53 -1.51
C LYS A 248 -12.51 -5.33 -2.69
N THR A 249 -13.38 -6.17 -3.27
CA THR A 249 -13.10 -6.88 -4.52
C THR A 249 -13.16 -5.87 -5.66
N GLU A 250 -12.04 -5.75 -6.39
CA GLU A 250 -11.85 -4.75 -7.44
C GLU A 250 -11.06 -5.31 -8.62
N SER A 251 -11.17 -4.63 -9.76
CA SER A 251 -10.43 -4.96 -10.96
C SER A 251 -10.12 -3.71 -11.79
N ARG A 252 -9.04 -3.76 -12.57
CA ARG A 252 -8.56 -2.65 -13.38
C ARG A 252 -8.09 -3.15 -14.75
N ILE A 253 -8.42 -2.41 -15.80
CA ILE A 253 -7.86 -2.57 -17.13
C ILE A 253 -6.56 -1.76 -17.19
N ASP A 254 -5.44 -2.42 -17.49
CA ASP A 254 -4.15 -1.78 -17.71
C ASP A 254 -3.89 -1.58 -19.21
N VAL A 255 -4.39 -2.48 -20.03
CA VAL A 255 -4.24 -2.52 -21.48
C VAL A 255 -5.60 -2.85 -22.11
N PRO A 256 -6.04 -2.07 -23.12
CA PRO A 256 -5.47 -0.83 -23.63
C PRO A 256 -5.64 0.32 -22.64
N LYS A 257 -4.91 1.43 -22.87
CA LYS A 257 -5.13 2.66 -22.10
C LYS A 257 -6.40 3.36 -22.58
N ALA A 258 -7.06 4.07 -21.67
CA ALA A 258 -8.22 4.91 -22.01
C ALA A 258 -7.87 5.90 -23.13
N GLY A 259 -8.76 6.07 -24.10
CA GLY A 259 -8.56 6.94 -25.27
C GLY A 259 -7.60 6.41 -26.33
N SER A 260 -7.12 5.16 -26.24
CA SER A 260 -6.25 4.57 -27.24
C SER A 260 -6.96 4.39 -28.59
N SER A 261 -6.21 4.60 -29.70
CA SER A 261 -6.56 4.14 -31.04
C SER A 261 -5.91 2.77 -31.27
N LEU A 262 -6.69 1.78 -31.67
CA LEU A 262 -6.31 0.38 -31.78
C LEU A 262 -6.51 -0.12 -33.20
N PRO A 263 -5.70 -1.08 -33.71
CA PRO A 263 -5.98 -1.73 -34.97
C PRO A 263 -7.19 -2.67 -34.83
N ALA A 264 -7.95 -2.85 -35.93
CA ALA A 264 -8.96 -3.89 -36.02
C ALA A 264 -8.36 -5.29 -35.93
N GLY A 265 -9.13 -6.28 -35.44
CA GLY A 265 -8.71 -7.66 -35.32
C GLY A 265 -8.42 -8.07 -33.87
N ARG A 266 -7.38 -8.85 -33.63
CA ARG A 266 -7.09 -9.43 -32.31
C ARG A 266 -6.41 -8.40 -31.39
N VAL A 267 -7.15 -7.84 -30.47
CA VAL A 267 -6.67 -6.91 -29.44
C VAL A 267 -6.67 -7.61 -28.08
N THR A 268 -5.57 -7.49 -27.32
CA THR A 268 -5.52 -7.99 -25.96
C THR A 268 -6.00 -6.93 -25.00
N ILE A 269 -7.02 -7.27 -24.20
CA ILE A 269 -7.44 -6.51 -23.01
C ILE A 269 -6.84 -7.22 -21.81
N ALA A 270 -6.11 -6.51 -20.94
CA ALA A 270 -5.44 -7.11 -19.79
C ALA A 270 -5.39 -6.16 -18.60
N GLY A 271 -5.22 -6.72 -17.41
CA GLY A 271 -5.15 -5.94 -16.19
C GLY A 271 -4.92 -6.79 -14.95
N VAL A 272 -5.25 -6.21 -13.81
CA VAL A 272 -5.16 -6.83 -12.48
C VAL A 272 -6.51 -6.84 -11.79
N ALA A 273 -6.74 -7.84 -10.95
CA ALA A 273 -7.90 -7.92 -10.06
C ALA A 273 -7.43 -8.34 -8.67
N TRP A 274 -8.11 -7.86 -7.63
CA TRP A 274 -7.69 -8.11 -6.25
C TRP A 274 -8.88 -8.22 -5.29
N ALA A 275 -8.71 -9.06 -4.31
CA ALA A 275 -9.53 -9.23 -3.13
C ALA A 275 -8.68 -9.89 -2.05
N GLN A 276 -7.69 -9.15 -1.54
CA GLN A 276 -6.67 -9.71 -0.65
C GLN A 276 -7.31 -10.41 0.56
N HIS A 277 -6.71 -11.53 0.91
CA HIS A 277 -7.12 -12.50 1.91
C HIS A 277 -8.45 -13.22 1.60
N ARG A 278 -8.99 -13.07 0.37
CA ARG A 278 -10.07 -13.88 -0.19
C ARG A 278 -9.64 -14.55 -1.50
N GLY A 279 -8.84 -13.85 -2.31
CA GLY A 279 -8.41 -14.30 -3.65
C GLY A 279 -9.44 -14.01 -4.73
N ILE A 280 -9.03 -14.12 -6.00
CA ILE A 280 -9.90 -13.90 -7.17
C ILE A 280 -10.27 -15.24 -7.79
N GLU A 281 -11.57 -15.45 -8.00
CA GLU A 281 -12.14 -16.63 -8.65
C GLU A 281 -12.35 -16.41 -10.15
N ALA A 282 -12.94 -15.28 -10.54
CA ALA A 282 -13.25 -14.96 -11.93
C ALA A 282 -13.03 -13.48 -12.22
N VAL A 283 -12.76 -13.19 -13.49
CA VAL A 283 -12.79 -11.84 -14.05
C VAL A 283 -13.56 -11.87 -15.37
N GLU A 284 -14.41 -10.89 -15.57
CA GLU A 284 -15.19 -10.72 -16.78
C GLU A 284 -14.93 -9.33 -17.36
N VAL A 285 -14.80 -9.29 -18.68
CA VAL A 285 -14.67 -8.05 -19.46
C VAL A 285 -15.97 -7.80 -20.21
N ASN A 286 -16.48 -6.58 -20.09
CA ASN A 286 -17.61 -6.10 -20.87
C ASN A 286 -17.10 -5.32 -22.08
N VAL A 287 -17.59 -5.68 -23.24
CA VAL A 287 -17.41 -4.93 -24.49
C VAL A 287 -18.78 -4.51 -24.97
N ASP A 288 -19.07 -3.23 -24.99
CA ASP A 288 -20.30 -2.61 -25.50
C ASP A 288 -21.60 -3.25 -24.96
N GLY A 289 -21.58 -3.63 -23.69
CA GLY A 289 -22.73 -4.22 -23.01
C GLY A 289 -22.70 -5.74 -22.87
N SER A 290 -21.86 -6.45 -23.63
CA SER A 290 -21.72 -7.92 -23.57
C SER A 290 -20.56 -8.33 -22.67
N TRP A 291 -20.80 -9.28 -21.75
CA TRP A 291 -19.78 -9.80 -20.82
C TRP A 291 -19.12 -11.05 -21.37
N TYR A 292 -17.81 -11.14 -21.21
CA TYR A 292 -16.96 -12.25 -21.64
C TYR A 292 -16.01 -12.65 -20.50
N GLU A 293 -15.83 -13.94 -20.30
CA GLU A 293 -14.89 -14.46 -19.31
C GLU A 293 -13.45 -14.18 -19.73
N ALA A 294 -12.66 -13.59 -18.83
CA ALA A 294 -11.23 -13.38 -19.02
C ALA A 294 -10.42 -14.57 -18.52
N LYS A 295 -9.28 -14.83 -19.15
CA LYS A 295 -8.33 -15.83 -18.69
C LYS A 295 -7.51 -15.26 -17.52
N LEU A 296 -7.51 -15.99 -16.42
CA LEU A 296 -6.75 -15.64 -15.23
C LEU A 296 -5.32 -16.20 -15.32
N ALA A 297 -4.34 -15.40 -14.89
CA ALA A 297 -2.98 -15.86 -14.64
C ALA A 297 -2.93 -16.87 -13.48
N GLY A 298 -1.80 -17.55 -13.32
CA GLY A 298 -1.54 -18.40 -12.15
C GLY A 298 -1.70 -17.60 -10.86
N GLN A 299 -2.27 -18.19 -9.82
CA GLN A 299 -2.38 -17.56 -8.51
C GLN A 299 -1.16 -17.89 -7.66
N ASP A 300 -0.52 -16.87 -7.08
CA ASP A 300 0.50 -17.08 -6.06
C ASP A 300 -0.13 -17.35 -4.70
N THR A 301 -0.70 -16.33 -4.07
CA THR A 301 -1.44 -16.45 -2.81
C THR A 301 -2.80 -15.73 -2.90
N ILE A 302 -3.63 -15.89 -1.87
CA ILE A 302 -4.88 -15.11 -1.75
C ILE A 302 -4.64 -13.66 -1.32
N ASP A 303 -3.39 -13.31 -0.98
CA ASP A 303 -2.99 -11.98 -0.51
C ASP A 303 -2.44 -11.10 -1.62
N THR A 304 -2.29 -11.65 -2.84
CA THR A 304 -1.80 -10.92 -4.01
C THR A 304 -2.91 -10.60 -4.99
N TRP A 305 -2.69 -9.56 -5.79
CA TRP A 305 -3.50 -9.39 -6.98
C TRP A 305 -3.29 -10.54 -7.96
N ARG A 306 -4.23 -10.67 -8.91
CA ARG A 306 -4.17 -11.67 -9.97
C ARG A 306 -4.23 -10.97 -11.31
N GLN A 307 -3.27 -11.22 -12.20
CA GLN A 307 -3.30 -10.73 -13.57
C GLN A 307 -4.33 -11.52 -14.37
N TRP A 308 -4.90 -10.87 -15.38
CA TRP A 308 -5.90 -11.45 -16.27
C TRP A 308 -5.78 -10.87 -17.67
N TYR A 309 -6.30 -11.58 -18.68
CA TYR A 309 -6.40 -11.09 -20.04
C TYR A 309 -7.58 -11.68 -20.80
N TYR A 310 -8.05 -10.95 -21.78
CA TYR A 310 -9.04 -11.36 -22.76
C TYR A 310 -8.58 -10.97 -24.16
N VAL A 311 -8.72 -11.87 -25.16
CA VAL A 311 -8.41 -11.57 -26.55
C VAL A 311 -9.69 -11.21 -27.28
N TRP A 312 -9.85 -9.93 -27.55
CA TRP A 312 -11.01 -9.35 -28.14
C TRP A 312 -10.87 -9.29 -29.68
N PRO A 313 -11.87 -9.80 -30.48
CA PRO A 313 -11.95 -9.59 -31.92
C PRO A 313 -12.52 -8.18 -32.18
N ALA A 314 -11.65 -7.17 -32.14
CA ALA A 314 -12.02 -5.77 -32.23
C ALA A 314 -12.47 -5.40 -33.64
N THR A 315 -13.62 -4.75 -33.75
CA THR A 315 -14.20 -4.22 -34.99
C THR A 315 -14.01 -2.70 -35.07
N PRO A 316 -13.93 -2.09 -36.26
CA PRO A 316 -13.79 -0.64 -36.39
C PRO A 316 -14.94 0.12 -35.70
N GLY A 317 -14.61 1.23 -35.04
CA GLY A 317 -15.56 2.10 -34.35
C GLY A 317 -15.17 2.46 -32.90
N PRO A 318 -15.98 3.28 -32.22
CA PRO A 318 -15.82 3.57 -30.81
C PRO A 318 -16.36 2.42 -29.95
N HIS A 319 -15.64 2.07 -28.88
CA HIS A 319 -16.01 0.99 -27.97
C HIS A 319 -15.85 1.40 -26.53
N THR A 320 -16.70 0.82 -25.65
CA THR A 320 -16.62 0.94 -24.20
C THR A 320 -16.23 -0.40 -23.60
N LEU A 321 -15.15 -0.41 -22.84
CA LEU A 321 -14.66 -1.59 -22.13
C LEU A 321 -14.87 -1.41 -20.62
N LYS A 322 -15.39 -2.45 -19.95
CA LYS A 322 -15.51 -2.50 -18.48
C LYS A 322 -14.94 -3.81 -17.98
N VAL A 323 -14.57 -3.84 -16.71
CA VAL A 323 -14.11 -5.06 -16.05
C VAL A 323 -14.77 -5.21 -14.69
N ARG A 324 -15.07 -6.45 -14.30
CA ARG A 324 -15.46 -6.84 -12.95
C ARG A 324 -14.77 -8.12 -12.53
N ALA A 325 -14.58 -8.28 -11.23
CA ALA A 325 -14.03 -9.49 -10.62
C ALA A 325 -15.06 -10.14 -9.70
N THR A 326 -14.91 -11.45 -9.48
CA THR A 326 -15.58 -12.20 -8.43
C THR A 326 -14.52 -12.81 -7.54
N ASP A 327 -14.63 -12.66 -6.22
CA ASP A 327 -13.71 -13.26 -5.28
C ASP A 327 -14.07 -14.74 -4.98
N LYS A 328 -13.14 -15.47 -4.35
CA LYS A 328 -13.33 -16.90 -4.05
C LYS A 328 -14.41 -17.20 -3.01
N THR A 329 -14.97 -16.18 -2.37
CA THR A 329 -16.15 -16.34 -1.51
C THR A 329 -17.47 -16.22 -2.29
N GLY A 330 -17.37 -16.03 -3.62
CA GLY A 330 -18.51 -15.93 -4.52
C GLY A 330 -19.11 -14.52 -4.61
N HIS A 331 -18.48 -13.51 -4.02
CA HIS A 331 -19.00 -12.14 -4.06
C HIS A 331 -18.46 -11.39 -5.28
N PRO A 332 -19.34 -10.96 -6.21
CA PRO A 332 -18.93 -10.15 -7.34
C PRO A 332 -18.63 -8.71 -6.90
N GLN A 333 -17.69 -8.07 -7.62
CA GLN A 333 -17.47 -6.63 -7.55
C GLN A 333 -18.79 -5.91 -7.84
N THR A 334 -19.13 -4.91 -7.03
CA THR A 334 -20.38 -4.16 -7.20
C THR A 334 -20.32 -3.15 -8.35
N ALA A 335 -21.42 -3.01 -9.06
CA ALA A 335 -21.57 -1.97 -10.09
C ALA A 335 -21.87 -0.58 -9.50
N LEU A 336 -22.28 -0.52 -8.22
CA LEU A 336 -22.60 0.74 -7.55
C LEU A 336 -21.35 1.62 -7.46
N VAL A 337 -21.40 2.79 -8.09
CA VAL A 337 -20.31 3.76 -8.07
C VAL A 337 -20.35 4.55 -6.77
N HIS A 338 -19.25 4.50 -6.02
CA HIS A 338 -19.07 5.25 -4.80
C HIS A 338 -17.61 5.73 -4.69
N GLY A 339 -17.40 6.92 -4.12
CA GLY A 339 -16.06 7.44 -3.84
C GLY A 339 -15.34 6.66 -2.74
N PRO A 340 -14.05 6.98 -2.47
CA PRO A 340 -13.24 6.26 -1.49
C PRO A 340 -13.76 6.33 -0.05
N GLU A 341 -14.38 7.43 0.37
CA GLU A 341 -14.91 7.60 1.72
C GLU A 341 -16.23 6.84 1.92
N PRO A 342 -16.45 6.19 3.10
CA PRO A 342 -15.54 6.10 4.26
C PRO A 342 -14.65 4.85 4.25
N ASN A 343 -14.75 3.94 3.26
CA ASN A 343 -14.20 2.59 3.33
C ASN A 343 -13.72 2.00 2.00
N GLY A 344 -13.34 2.84 1.05
CA GLY A 344 -12.85 2.46 -0.29
C GLY A 344 -13.89 2.66 -1.39
N ALA A 345 -13.44 3.01 -2.59
CA ALA A 345 -14.25 3.20 -3.77
C ALA A 345 -14.96 1.91 -4.21
N THR A 346 -15.99 2.03 -5.03
CA THR A 346 -16.67 0.92 -5.69
C THR A 346 -17.13 1.32 -7.09
N GLY A 347 -17.42 0.33 -7.94
CA GLY A 347 -17.82 0.48 -9.32
C GLY A 347 -16.97 -0.36 -10.25
N TYR A 348 -17.28 -0.36 -11.54
CA TYR A 348 -16.47 -1.06 -12.56
C TYR A 348 -15.51 -0.08 -13.24
N HIS A 349 -14.24 -0.44 -13.34
CA HIS A 349 -13.31 0.34 -14.16
C HIS A 349 -13.79 0.30 -15.62
N THR A 350 -14.05 1.48 -16.16
CA THR A 350 -14.62 1.69 -17.49
C THR A 350 -13.72 2.62 -18.30
N ILE A 351 -13.38 2.19 -19.51
CA ILE A 351 -12.59 2.98 -20.45
C ILE A 351 -13.26 3.03 -21.82
N ALA A 352 -13.03 4.09 -22.56
CA ALA A 352 -13.38 4.21 -23.97
C ALA A 352 -12.12 4.06 -24.84
N VAL A 353 -12.26 3.38 -25.98
CA VAL A 353 -11.22 3.20 -27.00
C VAL A 353 -11.82 3.35 -28.40
N THR A 354 -10.99 3.61 -29.40
CA THR A 354 -11.41 3.65 -30.80
C THR A 354 -10.62 2.61 -31.60
N VAL A 355 -11.30 1.83 -32.42
CA VAL A 355 -10.69 0.87 -33.33
C VAL A 355 -10.72 1.45 -34.74
N ALA A 356 -9.54 1.51 -35.40
CA ALA A 356 -9.40 2.05 -36.73
C ALA A 356 -9.54 0.95 -37.82
#